data_13315018d36da33cdf427c6473b303d9
#
_entry.id   13315018d36da33cdf427c6473b303d9
#
_cell.length_a   1.000
_cell.length_b   1.000
_cell.length_c   1.000
_cell.angle_alpha   90.00
_cell.angle_beta   90.00
_cell.angle_gamma   90.00
#
_symmetry.space_group_name_H-M   'P 1'
#
loop_
_entity.id
_entity.type
_entity.pdbx_description
1 polymer ?
#
loop_
_entity_poly.entity_id
_entity_poly.type
_entity_poly.pdbx_seq_one_letter_code
_entity_poly.pdbx_strand_id
1 'polypeptide(L)'
;LNTHKDTLIVGNNGSGKSTLLDALTFSLFGKPFRKISKTQLINSINERDARVEIQFSISNVDYEVIRGIKPNIFEIYKNGKKLNEDSSANDQQKYLEGQVLKLNYKSFTQIVILGSASFVPFMQLSAPHRREVIEDLLDIKVFSSMSDILKEKLKGCRDRIRVLELKKESVADKIVMQKRFIK
;
A
#
# COMPACT_ATOMS: atom_id res chain seq x y z
N LEU A 1 -21.86 10.42 11.09
CA LEU A 1 -21.20 9.25 11.71
C LEU A 1 -20.39 9.60 12.96
N ASN A 2 -20.05 10.89 13.18
CA ASN A 2 -19.13 11.32 14.24
C ASN A 2 -19.76 11.62 15.61
N THR A 3 -21.08 11.55 15.73
CA THR A 3 -21.79 11.94 16.97
C THR A 3 -21.98 10.77 17.96
N HIS A 4 -21.85 9.53 17.49
CA HIS A 4 -22.07 8.35 18.31
C HIS A 4 -20.93 7.33 18.13
N LYS A 5 -20.66 6.56 19.19
CA LYS A 5 -19.65 5.50 19.19
C LYS A 5 -20.00 4.39 18.18
N ASP A 6 -21.28 4.06 18.07
CA ASP A 6 -21.80 3.05 17.18
C ASP A 6 -22.88 3.64 16.28
N THR A 7 -22.89 3.29 14.99
CA THR A 7 -23.88 3.73 14.02
C THR A 7 -24.46 2.55 13.26
N LEU A 8 -25.79 2.39 13.34
CA LEU A 8 -26.52 1.39 12.58
C LEU A 8 -27.06 2.02 11.28
N ILE A 9 -26.70 1.46 10.13
CA ILE A 9 -27.19 1.88 8.82
C ILE A 9 -28.24 0.87 8.32
N VAL A 10 -29.51 1.32 8.28
CA VAL A 10 -30.64 0.50 7.85
C VAL A 10 -31.20 1.04 6.54
N GLY A 11 -31.69 0.13 5.69
CA GLY A 11 -32.32 0.50 4.42
C GLY A 11 -32.63 -0.74 3.58
N ASN A 12 -33.51 -0.56 2.60
CA ASN A 12 -33.91 -1.63 1.66
C ASN A 12 -32.75 -2.12 0.80
N ASN A 13 -32.89 -3.28 0.15
CA ASN A 13 -31.90 -3.74 -0.82
C ASN A 13 -31.82 -2.73 -1.98
N GLY A 14 -30.60 -2.39 -2.40
CA GLY A 14 -30.39 -1.37 -3.44
C GLY A 14 -30.29 0.07 -2.91
N SER A 15 -30.57 0.38 -1.64
CA SER A 15 -30.55 1.73 -1.08
C SER A 15 -29.15 2.35 -0.90
N GLY A 16 -28.09 1.68 -1.34
CA GLY A 16 -26.73 2.22 -1.29
C GLY A 16 -25.94 1.91 -0.02
N LYS A 17 -26.39 1.01 0.87
CA LYS A 17 -25.64 0.65 2.09
C LYS A 17 -24.20 0.22 1.81
N SER A 18 -24.00 -0.66 0.84
CA SER A 18 -22.66 -1.12 0.45
C SER A 18 -21.86 -0.07 -0.33
N THR A 19 -22.52 0.93 -0.91
CA THR A 19 -21.86 2.05 -1.60
C THR A 19 -21.08 2.93 -0.63
N LEU A 20 -21.47 2.97 0.66
CA LEU A 20 -20.68 3.64 1.70
C LEU A 20 -19.30 3.01 1.88
N LEU A 21 -19.20 1.67 1.79
CA LEU A 21 -17.90 1.00 1.86
C LEU A 21 -17.04 1.28 0.62
N ASP A 22 -17.68 1.36 -0.55
CA ASP A 22 -16.97 1.77 -1.77
C ASP A 22 -16.51 3.22 -1.68
N ALA A 23 -17.34 4.13 -1.16
CA ALA A 23 -16.98 5.53 -0.98
C ALA A 23 -15.80 5.67 0.00
N LEU A 24 -15.85 4.97 1.13
CA LEU A 24 -14.78 4.96 2.12
C LEU A 24 -13.45 4.48 1.53
N THR A 25 -13.45 3.34 0.86
CA THR A 25 -12.22 2.78 0.29
C THR A 25 -11.76 3.55 -0.94
N PHE A 26 -12.68 4.09 -1.73
CA PHE A 26 -12.32 4.93 -2.86
C PHE A 26 -11.69 6.25 -2.41
N SER A 27 -12.22 6.92 -1.41
CA SER A 27 -11.63 8.17 -0.90
C SER A 27 -10.21 7.95 -0.36
N LEU A 28 -9.98 6.90 0.41
CA LEU A 28 -8.68 6.64 1.04
C LEU A 28 -7.66 6.01 0.08
N PHE A 29 -8.07 5.07 -0.77
CA PHE A 29 -7.15 4.26 -1.57
C PHE A 29 -7.35 4.40 -3.08
N GLY A 30 -8.33 5.16 -3.53
CA GLY A 30 -8.65 5.33 -4.95
C GLY A 30 -9.18 4.06 -5.62
N LYS A 31 -9.67 3.08 -4.82
CA LYS A 31 -10.22 1.80 -5.29
C LYS A 31 -11.52 1.50 -4.57
N PRO A 32 -12.58 1.03 -5.26
CA PRO A 32 -13.80 0.58 -4.60
C PRO A 32 -13.52 -0.69 -3.78
N PHE A 33 -14.34 -0.92 -2.76
CA PHE A 33 -14.27 -2.13 -1.93
C PHE A 33 -14.78 -3.36 -2.72
N ARG A 34 -15.89 -3.20 -3.43
CA ARG A 34 -16.43 -4.25 -4.30
C ARG A 34 -15.53 -4.40 -5.53
N LYS A 35 -15.52 -5.58 -6.14
CA LYS A 35 -14.78 -5.87 -7.39
C LYS A 35 -15.48 -5.23 -8.60
N ILE A 36 -15.60 -3.92 -8.61
CA ILE A 36 -16.18 -3.11 -9.68
C ILE A 36 -15.14 -2.13 -10.23
N SER A 37 -15.34 -1.65 -11.46
CA SER A 37 -14.46 -0.64 -12.04
C SER A 37 -14.72 0.74 -11.42
N LYS A 38 -13.73 1.65 -11.46
CA LYS A 38 -13.91 3.04 -10.99
C LYS A 38 -15.05 3.76 -11.73
N THR A 39 -15.24 3.45 -13.00
CA THR A 39 -16.31 4.05 -13.82
C THR A 39 -17.70 3.69 -13.33
N GLN A 40 -17.86 2.53 -12.70
CA GLN A 40 -19.13 2.10 -12.12
C GLN A 40 -19.47 2.80 -10.79
N LEU A 41 -18.55 3.59 -10.24
CA LEU A 41 -18.83 4.47 -9.10
C LEU A 41 -19.54 5.77 -9.54
N ILE A 42 -19.48 6.10 -10.82
CA ILE A 42 -20.15 7.28 -11.38
C ILE A 42 -21.63 6.96 -11.53
N ASN A 43 -22.48 7.90 -11.18
CA ASN A 43 -23.91 7.78 -11.42
C ASN A 43 -24.19 7.64 -12.92
N SER A 44 -24.93 6.59 -13.30
CA SER A 44 -25.26 6.27 -14.70
C SER A 44 -26.18 7.31 -15.38
N ILE A 45 -26.82 8.17 -14.60
CA ILE A 45 -27.70 9.22 -15.14
C ILE A 45 -26.89 10.46 -15.50
N ASN A 46 -26.04 10.92 -14.58
CA ASN A 46 -25.26 12.16 -14.75
C ASN A 46 -23.93 11.93 -15.45
N GLU A 47 -23.37 10.73 -15.38
CA GLU A 47 -22.08 10.28 -15.95
C GLU A 47 -20.87 11.17 -15.62
N ARG A 48 -21.00 12.01 -14.58
CA ARG A 48 -19.99 12.99 -14.15
C ARG A 48 -20.13 13.29 -12.67
N ASP A 49 -19.17 14.09 -12.15
CA ASP A 49 -19.15 14.71 -10.81
C ASP A 49 -19.25 13.72 -9.64
N ALA A 50 -18.74 12.49 -9.81
CA ALA A 50 -18.61 11.58 -8.67
C ALA A 50 -17.53 12.11 -7.73
N ARG A 51 -17.94 12.60 -6.56
CA ARG A 51 -17.05 13.15 -5.52
C ARG A 51 -17.33 12.48 -4.18
N VAL A 52 -16.27 12.15 -3.51
CA VAL A 52 -16.30 11.63 -2.14
C VAL A 52 -15.36 12.49 -1.29
N GLU A 53 -15.84 12.85 -0.13
CA GLU A 53 -15.11 13.61 0.87
C GLU A 53 -15.19 12.85 2.20
N ILE A 54 -14.06 12.70 2.86
CA ILE A 54 -13.96 12.06 4.17
C ILE A 54 -13.12 12.93 5.10
N GLN A 55 -13.62 13.11 6.32
CA GLN A 55 -12.93 13.82 7.39
C GLN A 55 -12.70 12.86 8.55
N PHE A 56 -11.49 12.85 9.09
CA PHE A 56 -11.13 12.02 10.24
C PHE A 56 -9.95 12.63 10.98
N SER A 57 -9.79 12.23 12.24
CA SER A 57 -8.70 12.72 13.10
C SER A 57 -7.82 11.55 13.54
N ILE A 58 -6.51 11.74 13.48
CA ILE A 58 -5.50 10.80 14.00
C ILE A 58 -4.55 11.58 14.90
N SER A 59 -4.39 11.13 16.15
CA SER A 59 -3.47 11.75 17.12
C SER A 59 -3.62 13.29 17.22
N ASN A 60 -4.86 13.76 17.31
CA ASN A 60 -5.21 15.20 17.37
C ASN A 60 -4.87 16.03 16.12
N VAL A 61 -4.68 15.39 14.99
CA VAL A 61 -4.50 16.02 13.69
C VAL A 61 -5.71 15.70 12.82
N ASP A 62 -6.35 16.75 12.31
CA ASP A 62 -7.53 16.62 11.44
C ASP A 62 -7.08 16.47 9.99
N TYR A 63 -7.60 15.45 9.34
CA TYR A 63 -7.38 15.18 7.93
C TYR A 63 -8.70 15.22 7.18
N GLU A 64 -8.65 15.80 6.00
CA GLU A 64 -9.73 15.75 5.02
C GLU A 64 -9.18 15.24 3.70
N VAL A 65 -9.83 14.25 3.12
CA VAL A 65 -9.45 13.66 1.83
C VAL A 65 -10.62 13.81 0.88
N ILE A 66 -10.37 14.49 -0.23
CA ILE A 66 -11.34 14.71 -1.30
C ILE A 66 -10.87 13.94 -2.54
N ARG A 67 -11.75 13.10 -3.07
CA ARG A 67 -11.46 12.35 -4.28
C ARG A 67 -12.65 12.39 -5.24
N GLY A 68 -12.36 12.62 -6.51
CA GLY A 68 -13.36 12.71 -7.56
C GLY A 68 -13.04 11.93 -8.81
N ILE A 69 -14.09 11.67 -9.60
CA ILE A 69 -14.01 11.08 -10.94
C ILE A 69 -14.84 11.97 -11.87
N LYS A 70 -14.22 12.43 -12.95
CA LYS A 70 -14.85 13.34 -13.94
C LYS A 70 -15.44 14.61 -13.32
N PRO A 71 -14.58 15.54 -12.82
CA PRO A 71 -13.14 15.62 -12.98
C PRO A 71 -12.37 14.71 -12.03
N ASN A 72 -11.13 14.36 -12.43
CA ASN A 72 -10.24 13.59 -11.57
C ASN A 72 -9.64 14.53 -10.51
N ILE A 73 -10.07 14.37 -9.27
CA ILE A 73 -9.66 15.19 -8.13
C ILE A 73 -9.02 14.25 -7.10
N PHE A 74 -7.90 14.67 -6.54
CA PHE A 74 -7.32 14.06 -5.36
C PHE A 74 -6.62 15.12 -4.52
N GLU A 75 -7.18 15.43 -3.39
CA GLU A 75 -6.70 16.46 -2.48
C GLU A 75 -6.68 15.93 -1.06
N ILE A 76 -5.64 16.29 -0.33
CA ILE A 76 -5.47 15.95 1.08
C ILE A 76 -5.24 17.25 1.85
N TYR A 77 -6.02 17.46 2.90
CA TYR A 77 -5.88 18.59 3.81
C TYR A 77 -5.43 18.06 5.18
N LYS A 78 -4.58 18.82 5.84
CA LYS A 78 -4.14 18.61 7.22
C LYS A 78 -4.38 19.87 8.01
N ASN A 79 -5.20 19.79 9.04
CA ASN A 79 -5.62 20.95 9.85
C ASN A 79 -6.10 22.13 8.97
N GLY A 80 -6.92 21.84 7.96
CA GLY A 80 -7.46 22.82 7.03
C GLY A 80 -6.49 23.36 5.97
N LYS A 81 -5.21 22.94 5.97
CA LYS A 81 -4.24 23.33 4.93
C LYS A 81 -4.06 22.20 3.92
N LYS A 82 -4.16 22.55 2.64
CA LYS A 82 -3.90 21.58 1.54
C LYS A 82 -2.44 21.14 1.57
N LEU A 83 -2.24 19.83 1.47
CA LEU A 83 -0.91 19.24 1.41
C LEU A 83 -0.43 19.12 -0.02
N ASN A 84 0.84 19.46 -0.25
CA ASN A 84 1.61 19.13 -1.46
C ASN A 84 0.89 19.45 -2.78
N GLU A 85 0.64 20.72 -3.06
CA GLU A 85 -0.02 21.18 -4.30
C GLU A 85 0.74 20.72 -5.57
N ASP A 86 2.06 20.60 -5.51
CA ASP A 86 2.93 20.23 -6.63
C ASP A 86 3.24 18.73 -6.72
N SER A 87 2.71 17.88 -5.82
CA SER A 87 3.01 16.45 -5.79
C SER A 87 2.14 15.66 -6.75
N SER A 88 2.72 14.61 -7.35
CA SER A 88 1.94 13.68 -8.16
C SER A 88 0.88 12.95 -7.32
N ALA A 89 -0.23 12.55 -7.95
CA ALA A 89 -1.28 11.77 -7.27
C ALA A 89 -0.74 10.47 -6.64
N ASN A 90 0.29 9.87 -7.24
CA ASN A 90 0.94 8.68 -6.70
C ASN A 90 1.73 8.98 -5.42
N ASP A 91 2.41 10.11 -5.35
CA ASP A 91 3.18 10.49 -4.16
C ASP A 91 2.24 10.90 -3.02
N GLN A 92 1.16 11.60 -3.33
CA GLN A 92 0.10 11.90 -2.37
C GLN A 92 -0.53 10.60 -1.83
N GLN A 93 -0.75 9.58 -2.67
CA GLN A 93 -1.27 8.29 -2.25
C GLN A 93 -0.29 7.56 -1.32
N LYS A 94 0.99 7.52 -1.67
CA LYS A 94 2.03 6.93 -0.80
C LYS A 94 2.13 7.64 0.53
N TYR A 95 2.01 8.98 0.54
CA TYR A 95 1.98 9.75 1.77
C TYR A 95 0.78 9.38 2.64
N LEU A 96 -0.42 9.31 2.04
CA LEU A 96 -1.65 8.96 2.75
C LEU A 96 -1.56 7.55 3.35
N GLU A 97 -1.15 6.56 2.57
CA GLU A 97 -1.03 5.17 3.03
C GLU A 97 0.10 4.98 4.05
N GLY A 98 1.29 5.54 3.78
CA GLY A 98 2.49 5.28 4.58
C GLY A 98 2.65 6.17 5.81
N GLN A 99 2.25 7.44 5.73
CA GLN A 99 2.49 8.41 6.81
C GLN A 99 1.23 8.71 7.64
N VAL A 100 0.06 8.72 7.01
CA VAL A 100 -1.19 9.07 7.69
C VAL A 100 -1.91 7.83 8.20
N LEU A 101 -2.30 6.94 7.31
CA LEU A 101 -3.09 5.75 7.66
C LEU A 101 -2.23 4.62 8.24
N LYS A 102 -0.98 4.53 7.82
CA LYS A 102 -0.05 3.42 8.10
C LYS A 102 -0.61 2.04 7.73
N LEU A 103 -1.54 2.01 6.82
CA LEU A 103 -2.23 0.83 6.31
C LEU A 103 -2.34 0.91 4.80
N ASN A 104 -2.09 -0.17 4.10
CA ASN A 104 -2.40 -0.29 2.69
C ASN A 104 -3.86 -0.75 2.47
N TYR A 105 -4.34 -0.70 1.23
CA TYR A 105 -5.69 -1.11 0.88
C TYR A 105 -6.07 -2.52 1.37
N LYS A 106 -5.15 -3.50 1.24
CA LYS A 106 -5.41 -4.89 1.64
C LYS A 106 -5.56 -5.02 3.15
N SER A 107 -4.62 -4.43 3.90
CA SER A 107 -4.64 -4.46 5.37
C SER A 107 -5.86 -3.72 5.91
N PHE A 108 -6.18 -2.56 5.34
CA PHE A 108 -7.37 -1.81 5.72
C PHE A 108 -8.66 -2.62 5.53
N THR A 109 -8.84 -3.23 4.35
CA THR A 109 -10.04 -4.03 4.05
C THR A 109 -10.14 -5.31 4.89
N GLN A 110 -9.02 -5.82 5.42
CA GLN A 110 -9.00 -6.99 6.29
C GLN A 110 -9.24 -6.67 7.77
N ILE A 111 -8.87 -5.47 8.20
CA ILE A 111 -8.93 -5.06 9.62
C ILE A 111 -10.20 -4.25 9.90
N VAL A 112 -10.53 -3.32 9.01
CA VAL A 112 -11.60 -2.33 9.24
C VAL A 112 -12.95 -2.83 8.71
N ILE A 113 -12.97 -3.56 7.58
CA ILE A 113 -14.21 -3.99 6.95
C ILE A 113 -14.40 -5.50 7.20
N LEU A 114 -15.32 -5.85 8.10
CA LEU A 114 -15.59 -7.22 8.48
C LEU A 114 -16.97 -7.67 8.01
N GLY A 115 -17.10 -8.95 7.67
CA GLY A 115 -18.40 -9.59 7.45
C GLY A 115 -19.11 -9.24 6.14
N SER A 116 -18.41 -8.71 5.12
CA SER A 116 -19.01 -8.51 3.79
C SER A 116 -18.88 -9.75 2.88
N ALA A 117 -19.69 -9.83 1.82
CA ALA A 117 -19.66 -10.94 0.86
C ALA A 117 -18.30 -11.16 0.16
N SER A 118 -17.45 -10.12 0.09
CA SER A 118 -16.10 -10.18 -0.46
C SER A 118 -14.99 -10.28 0.59
N PHE A 119 -15.36 -10.40 1.86
CA PHE A 119 -14.40 -10.56 2.95
C PHE A 119 -13.81 -11.96 2.93
N VAL A 120 -12.48 -12.03 2.87
CA VAL A 120 -11.73 -13.28 3.06
C VAL A 120 -11.18 -13.27 4.48
N PRO A 121 -11.60 -14.21 5.35
CA PRO A 121 -11.08 -14.26 6.72
C PRO A 121 -9.56 -14.31 6.76
N PHE A 122 -8.94 -13.64 7.73
CA PHE A 122 -7.48 -13.57 7.88
C PHE A 122 -6.80 -14.95 7.80
N MET A 123 -7.40 -15.97 8.40
CA MET A 123 -6.86 -17.33 8.42
C MET A 123 -6.87 -18.01 7.04
N GLN A 124 -7.71 -17.56 6.11
CA GLN A 124 -7.77 -18.07 4.73
C GLN A 124 -6.83 -17.33 3.79
N LEU A 125 -6.21 -16.24 4.23
CA LEU A 125 -5.18 -15.57 3.46
C LEU A 125 -3.94 -16.46 3.30
N SER A 126 -3.23 -16.32 2.18
CA SER A 126 -1.93 -16.97 2.01
C SER A 126 -0.92 -16.47 3.06
N ALA A 127 0.08 -17.29 3.39
CA ALA A 127 1.09 -16.94 4.40
C ALA A 127 1.80 -15.58 4.13
N PRO A 128 2.18 -15.24 2.88
CA PRO A 128 2.74 -13.91 2.59
C PRO A 128 1.76 -12.77 2.89
N HIS A 129 0.47 -12.92 2.53
CA HIS A 129 -0.53 -11.90 2.78
C HIS A 129 -0.85 -11.72 4.28
N ARG A 130 -0.90 -12.82 5.06
CA ARG A 130 -1.05 -12.71 6.53
C ARG A 130 0.11 -11.93 7.14
N ARG A 131 1.34 -12.22 6.70
CA ARG A 131 2.53 -11.50 7.17
C ARG A 131 2.44 -10.01 6.83
N GLU A 132 2.07 -9.65 5.61
CA GLU A 132 1.90 -8.27 5.16
C GLU A 132 0.90 -7.51 6.06
N VAL A 133 -0.25 -8.12 6.36
CA VAL A 133 -1.26 -7.53 7.25
C VAL A 133 -0.73 -7.31 8.68
N ILE A 134 0.02 -8.29 9.21
CA ILE A 134 0.62 -8.17 10.54
C ILE A 134 1.70 -7.10 10.57
N GLU A 135 2.57 -7.05 9.56
CA GLU A 135 3.63 -6.05 9.44
C GLU A 135 3.06 -4.63 9.35
N ASP A 136 1.95 -4.45 8.62
CA ASP A 136 1.23 -3.18 8.57
C ASP A 136 0.62 -2.81 9.93
N LEU A 137 -0.08 -3.74 10.57
CA LEU A 137 -0.76 -3.49 11.83
C LEU A 137 0.23 -3.14 12.96
N LEU A 138 1.40 -3.77 12.96
CA LEU A 138 2.44 -3.56 13.97
C LEU A 138 3.42 -2.44 13.61
N ASP A 139 3.29 -1.83 12.43
CA ASP A 139 4.24 -0.81 11.89
C ASP A 139 5.69 -1.31 11.86
N ILE A 140 5.89 -2.61 11.56
CA ILE A 140 7.21 -3.27 11.57
C ILE A 140 7.80 -3.56 10.19
N LYS A 141 7.25 -2.97 9.14
CA LYS A 141 7.75 -3.11 7.75
C LYS A 141 9.21 -2.69 7.59
N VAL A 142 9.71 -1.83 8.46
CA VAL A 142 11.11 -1.43 8.46
C VAL A 142 12.06 -2.63 8.55
N PHE A 143 11.73 -3.65 9.33
CA PHE A 143 12.57 -4.83 9.49
C PHE A 143 12.60 -5.70 8.22
N SER A 144 11.48 -5.82 7.51
CA SER A 144 11.42 -6.51 6.22
C SER A 144 12.27 -5.78 5.19
N SER A 145 12.17 -4.45 5.10
CA SER A 145 13.01 -3.63 4.21
C SER A 145 14.50 -3.75 4.56
N MET A 146 14.86 -3.74 5.83
CA MET A 146 16.25 -3.98 6.28
C MET A 146 16.76 -5.36 5.86
N SER A 147 15.92 -6.39 6.01
CA SER A 147 16.25 -7.77 5.58
C SER A 147 16.54 -7.84 4.09
N ASP A 148 15.76 -7.17 3.26
CA ASP A 148 15.94 -7.19 1.80
C ASP A 148 17.22 -6.44 1.37
N ILE A 149 17.52 -5.29 1.98
CA ILE A 149 18.79 -4.58 1.77
C ILE A 149 19.99 -5.45 2.20
N LEU A 150 19.86 -6.17 3.32
CA LEU A 150 20.91 -7.07 3.80
C LEU A 150 21.15 -8.23 2.84
N LYS A 151 20.08 -8.85 2.33
CA LYS A 151 20.18 -9.94 1.32
C LYS A 151 20.89 -9.45 0.06
N GLU A 152 20.58 -8.27 -0.43
CA GLU A 152 21.23 -7.70 -1.61
C GLU A 152 22.73 -7.46 -1.36
N LYS A 153 23.10 -6.88 -0.22
CA LYS A 153 24.50 -6.69 0.16
C LYS A 153 25.25 -8.02 0.30
N LEU A 154 24.63 -9.03 0.91
CA LEU A 154 25.21 -10.36 1.05
C LEU A 154 25.45 -11.02 -0.31
N LYS A 155 24.49 -10.89 -1.24
CA LYS A 155 24.65 -11.38 -2.62
C LYS A 155 25.85 -10.72 -3.29
N GLY A 156 25.94 -9.39 -3.24
CA GLY A 156 27.07 -8.66 -3.81
C GLY A 156 28.42 -9.04 -3.20
N CYS A 157 28.50 -9.30 -1.89
CA CYS A 157 29.71 -9.81 -1.25
C CYS A 157 30.08 -11.21 -1.74
N ARG A 158 29.11 -12.14 -1.84
CA ARG A 158 29.34 -13.49 -2.34
C ARG A 158 29.84 -13.49 -3.78
N ASP A 159 29.27 -12.66 -4.64
CA ASP A 159 29.70 -12.52 -6.03
C ASP A 159 31.15 -11.99 -6.11
N ARG A 160 31.52 -11.01 -5.28
CA ARG A 160 32.91 -10.53 -5.21
C ARG A 160 33.89 -11.60 -4.72
N ILE A 161 33.54 -12.36 -3.69
CA ILE A 161 34.34 -13.48 -3.21
C ILE A 161 34.58 -14.49 -4.33
N ARG A 162 33.52 -14.89 -5.03
CA ARG A 162 33.63 -15.84 -6.16
C ARG A 162 34.58 -15.36 -7.26
N VAL A 163 34.47 -14.06 -7.62
CA VAL A 163 35.38 -13.47 -8.63
C VAL A 163 36.84 -13.48 -8.14
N LEU A 164 37.07 -13.19 -6.86
CA LEU A 164 38.41 -13.20 -6.28
C LEU A 164 38.99 -14.62 -6.20
N GLU A 165 38.19 -15.63 -5.88
CA GLU A 165 38.58 -17.04 -5.87
C GLU A 165 38.99 -17.50 -7.28
N LEU A 166 38.21 -17.19 -8.31
CA LEU A 166 38.54 -17.48 -9.71
C LEU A 166 39.84 -16.77 -10.14
N LYS A 167 40.05 -15.52 -9.77
CA LYS A 167 41.30 -14.82 -10.06
C LYS A 167 42.49 -15.45 -9.34
N LYS A 168 42.35 -15.84 -8.11
CA LYS A 168 43.38 -16.51 -7.31
C LYS A 168 43.78 -17.86 -7.99
N GLU A 169 42.82 -18.65 -8.41
CA GLU A 169 43.03 -19.90 -9.11
C GLU A 169 43.77 -19.69 -10.45
N SER A 170 43.30 -18.75 -11.27
CA SER A 170 43.96 -18.36 -12.52
C SER A 170 45.41 -17.92 -12.36
N VAL A 171 45.70 -17.15 -11.29
CA VAL A 171 47.08 -16.72 -10.99
C VAL A 171 47.94 -17.89 -10.53
N ALA A 172 47.38 -18.79 -9.70
CA ALA A 172 48.08 -20.00 -9.27
C ALA A 172 48.48 -20.90 -10.46
N ASP A 173 47.55 -21.11 -11.39
CA ASP A 173 47.82 -21.88 -12.63
C ASP A 173 48.92 -21.25 -13.49
N LYS A 174 48.89 -19.90 -13.65
CA LYS A 174 49.93 -19.16 -14.36
C LYS A 174 51.31 -19.35 -13.72
N ILE A 175 51.38 -19.31 -12.39
CA ILE A 175 52.62 -19.53 -11.65
C ILE A 175 53.16 -20.98 -11.90
N VAL A 176 52.28 -21.96 -11.85
CA VAL A 176 52.64 -23.37 -12.13
C VAL A 176 53.16 -23.53 -13.54
N MET A 177 52.49 -22.94 -14.55
CA MET A 177 52.96 -22.97 -15.95
C MET A 177 54.32 -22.32 -16.11
N GLN A 178 54.52 -21.12 -15.57
CA GLN A 178 55.81 -20.40 -15.64
C GLN A 178 56.95 -21.18 -15.01
N LYS A 179 56.72 -21.83 -13.86
CA LYS A 179 57.72 -22.69 -13.21
C LYS A 179 58.13 -23.91 -14.06
N ARG A 180 57.21 -24.40 -14.92
CA ARG A 180 57.51 -25.49 -15.85
C ARG A 180 58.39 -25.03 -17.05
N PHE A 181 58.27 -23.76 -17.45
CA PHE A 181 59.06 -23.21 -18.56
C PHE A 181 60.46 -22.78 -18.13
N ILE A 182 60.72 -22.59 -16.82
CA ILE A 182 62.03 -22.18 -16.30
C ILE A 182 62.90 -23.39 -15.94
N LYS A 183 62.35 -24.59 -15.95
CA LYS A 183 63.11 -25.84 -15.83
C LYS A 183 63.48 -26.38 -17.22
#